data_87d04103bc60d869b1f0cd9eda5f55ec
#
_entry.id   87d04103bc60d869b1f0cd9eda5f55ec
#
_cell.length_a   1.000
_cell.length_b   1.000
_cell.length_c   1.000
_cell.angle_alpha   90.00
_cell.angle_beta   90.00
_cell.angle_gamma   90.00
#
_symmetry.space_group_name_H-M   'P 1'
#
loop_
_entity.id
_entity.type
_entity.pdbx_description
1 polymer ?
#
loop_
_entity_poly.entity_id
_entity_poly.type
_entity_poly.pdbx_seq_one_letter_code
_entity_poly.pdbx_strand_id
1 'polypeptide(L)'
;MTEPSSRGATLRIAPAMPSSAPVPQRGLDRNILLHGIAAHRRRLAELETSMVEACERAAIRGACRKVRMHDHDTWDKATWHRYLEAVARLEPDYMPQMRRLLRDIQRFERLLTLPIASVPAA
;
A
#
# COMPACT_ATOMS: atom_id res chain seq x y z
N MET A 1 -19.24 -2.74 -42.03
CA MET A 1 -18.82 -2.64 -41.59
C MET A 1 -18.15 -2.55 -41.28
N THR A 2 -18.28 -2.53 -41.38
CA THR A 2 -17.61 -2.34 -40.95
C THR A 2 -16.76 -2.24 -40.49
N GLU A 3 -16.82 -2.05 -40.35
CA GLU A 3 -15.98 -1.85 -39.90
C GLU A 3 -15.28 -1.75 -39.39
N PRO A 4 -15.57 -1.63 -39.88
CA PRO A 4 -14.60 -1.46 -39.37
C PRO A 4 -14.05 -1.22 -39.06
N SER A 5 -14.22 -0.98 -39.25
CA SER A 5 -13.45 -0.68 -38.82
C SER A 5 -12.87 -0.48 -38.45
N SER A 6 -13.27 -0.31 -38.66
CA SER A 6 -12.55 0.07 -38.21
C SER A 6 -11.99 0.06 -37.74
N ARG A 7 -12.28 0.10 -37.91
CA ARG A 7 -11.52 0.20 -37.40
C ARG A 7 -10.79 0.39 -36.92
N GLY A 8 -11.00 0.57 -37.20
CA GLY A 8 -10.06 0.98 -36.66
C GLY A 8 -9.54 1.09 -36.22
N ALA A 9 -9.85 1.11 -36.57
CA ALA A 9 -9.09 1.40 -36.03
C ALA A 9 -8.49 1.53 -35.53
N THR A 10 -8.72 1.54 -35.80
CA THR A 10 -7.90 1.67 -35.22
C THR A 10 -7.14 1.75 -34.83
N LEU A 11 -7.15 1.90 -35.04
CA LEU A 11 -6.14 2.06 -34.59
C LEU A 11 -5.62 2.21 -33.93
N ARG A 12 -6.02 2.28 -34.07
CA ARG A 12 -5.27 2.37 -33.35
C ARG A 12 -4.46 2.51 -32.92
N ILE A 13 -4.36 2.70 -33.28
CA ILE A 13 -3.38 2.74 -32.89
C ILE A 13 -2.69 2.93 -32.44
N ALA A 14 -2.85 3.17 -32.65
CA ALA A 14 -2.02 3.34 -32.16
C ALA A 14 -1.30 3.41 -31.82
N PRO A 15 -1.10 3.58 -32.00
CA PRO A 15 -0.14 3.62 -31.62
C PRO A 15 0.64 3.79 -31.26
N ALA A 16 0.82 4.05 -31.51
CA ALA A 16 1.60 4.09 -31.21
C ALA A 16 2.14 4.35 -30.59
N MET A 17 2.15 4.56 -30.56
CA MET A 17 2.70 4.73 -30.08
C MET A 17 3.61 4.92 -29.62
N PRO A 18 3.84 5.07 -29.56
CA PRO A 18 4.71 5.10 -29.25
C PRO A 18 5.55 5.50 -28.75
N SER A 19 5.88 5.55 -28.91
CA SER A 19 6.62 5.72 -28.64
C SER A 19 7.25 6.20 -28.04
N SER A 20 7.22 6.25 -27.96
CA SER A 20 7.79 6.70 -27.66
C SER A 20 8.58 7.69 -27.16
N ALA A 21 8.47 8.53 -26.75
CA ALA A 21 9.28 9.63 -26.40
C ALA A 21 9.91 9.39 -25.04
N PRO A 22 11.22 9.23 -25.00
CA PRO A 22 11.89 8.89 -23.74
C PRO A 22 11.79 10.00 -22.70
N VAL A 23 11.82 11.26 -23.13
CA VAL A 23 11.84 12.36 -22.18
C VAL A 23 10.56 12.44 -21.39
N PRO A 24 9.39 12.38 -22.03
CA PRO A 24 8.15 12.30 -21.24
C PRO A 24 8.08 11.08 -20.34
N GLN A 25 8.72 9.99 -20.73
CA GLN A 25 8.76 8.79 -19.91
C GLN A 25 9.40 9.04 -18.56
N ARG A 26 10.43 9.86 -18.52
CA ARG A 26 11.10 10.15 -17.26
C ARG A 26 10.14 10.86 -16.30
N GLY A 27 9.38 11.82 -16.80
CA GLY A 27 8.35 12.45 -15.99
C GLY A 27 7.27 11.47 -15.58
N LEU A 28 6.85 10.63 -16.52
CA LEU A 28 5.87 9.59 -16.21
C LEU A 28 6.39 8.61 -15.17
N ASP A 29 7.66 8.23 -15.30
CA ASP A 29 8.24 7.30 -14.33
C ASP A 29 8.23 7.89 -12.94
N ARG A 30 8.54 9.18 -12.81
CA ARG A 30 8.48 9.83 -11.52
C ARG A 30 7.06 9.83 -10.97
N ASN A 31 6.07 10.16 -11.81
CA ASN A 31 4.68 10.16 -11.38
C ASN A 31 4.22 8.76 -11.01
N ILE A 32 4.62 7.76 -11.76
CA ILE A 32 4.29 6.37 -11.47
C ILE A 32 4.85 5.98 -10.10
N LEU A 33 6.10 6.36 -9.83
CA LEU A 33 6.70 6.07 -8.53
C LEU A 33 5.96 6.76 -7.39
N LEU A 34 5.60 8.02 -7.59
CA LEU A 34 4.87 8.76 -6.56
C LEU A 34 3.50 8.13 -6.30
N HIS A 35 2.79 7.74 -7.35
CA HIS A 35 1.52 7.07 -7.20
C HIS A 35 1.68 5.71 -6.53
N GLY A 36 2.74 5.00 -6.87
CA GLY A 36 3.03 3.71 -6.26
C GLY A 36 3.29 3.85 -4.77
N ILE A 37 4.09 4.85 -4.39
CA ILE A 37 4.37 5.10 -2.98
C ILE A 37 3.08 5.41 -2.23
N ALA A 38 2.26 6.30 -2.79
CA ALA A 38 1.00 6.67 -2.15
C ALA A 38 0.08 5.47 -1.98
N ALA A 39 -0.02 4.63 -3.01
CA ALA A 39 -0.86 3.44 -2.95
C ALA A 39 -0.34 2.46 -1.90
N HIS A 40 0.97 2.26 -1.85
CA HIS A 40 1.55 1.34 -0.87
C HIS A 40 1.40 1.87 0.55
N ARG A 41 1.56 3.17 0.76
CA ARG A 41 1.36 3.76 2.09
C ARG A 41 -0.08 3.62 2.55
N ARG A 42 -1.02 3.80 1.63
CA ARG A 42 -2.44 3.63 1.93
C ARG A 42 -2.71 2.18 2.33
N ARG A 43 -2.18 1.25 1.56
CA ARG A 43 -2.37 -0.17 1.88
C ARG A 43 -1.73 -0.54 3.22
N LEU A 44 -0.56 0.02 3.50
CA LEU A 44 0.12 -0.20 4.78
C LEU A 44 -0.75 0.30 5.94
N ALA A 45 -1.30 1.51 5.80
CA ALA A 45 -2.18 2.06 6.82
C ALA A 45 -3.42 1.20 7.02
N GLU A 46 -3.99 0.68 5.93
CA GLU A 46 -5.13 -0.23 6.02
C GLU A 46 -4.79 -1.51 6.78
N LEU A 47 -3.62 -2.07 6.51
CA LEU A 47 -3.20 -3.27 7.21
C LEU A 47 -2.96 -3.01 8.69
N GLU A 48 -2.34 -1.88 9.02
CA GLU A 48 -2.12 -1.51 10.41
C GLU A 48 -3.44 -1.34 11.15
N THR A 49 -4.40 -0.64 10.53
CA THR A 49 -5.71 -0.45 11.13
C THR A 49 -6.41 -1.78 11.31
N SER A 50 -6.35 -2.64 10.29
CA SER A 50 -6.98 -3.94 10.34
C SER A 50 -6.41 -4.80 11.47
N MET A 51 -5.09 -4.79 11.63
CA MET A 51 -4.44 -5.55 12.69
C MET A 51 -4.85 -5.03 14.07
N VAL A 52 -4.79 -3.70 14.25
CA VAL A 52 -5.14 -3.11 15.53
C VAL A 52 -6.58 -3.42 15.90
N GLU A 53 -7.49 -3.27 14.95
CA GLU A 53 -8.90 -3.55 15.22
C GLU A 53 -9.14 -5.02 15.54
N ALA A 54 -8.45 -5.92 14.85
CA ALA A 54 -8.57 -7.34 15.15
C ALA A 54 -8.07 -7.64 16.57
N CYS A 55 -6.98 -7.02 16.95
CA CYS A 55 -6.44 -7.19 18.31
C CYS A 55 -7.38 -6.60 19.35
N GLU A 56 -7.96 -5.44 19.08
CA GLU A 56 -8.91 -4.82 20.00
C GLU A 56 -10.16 -5.67 20.16
N ARG A 57 -10.69 -6.19 19.06
CA ARG A 57 -11.86 -7.08 19.15
C ARG A 57 -11.57 -8.31 19.99
N ALA A 58 -10.38 -8.88 19.82
CA ALA A 58 -9.99 -10.03 20.62
C ALA A 58 -9.84 -9.65 22.10
N ALA A 59 -9.31 -8.45 22.36
CA ALA A 59 -9.08 -7.99 23.72
C ALA A 59 -10.37 -7.79 24.50
N ILE A 60 -11.40 -7.25 23.85
CA ILE A 60 -12.66 -6.96 24.55
C ILE A 60 -13.59 -8.14 24.62
N ARG A 61 -13.28 -9.23 23.91
CA ARG A 61 -14.12 -10.42 23.96
C ARG A 61 -14.13 -10.97 25.39
N GLY A 62 -15.31 -11.01 25.98
CA GLY A 62 -15.45 -11.46 27.34
C GLY A 62 -15.11 -10.44 28.40
N ALA A 63 -14.79 -9.21 28.00
CA ALA A 63 -14.52 -8.15 28.94
C ALA A 63 -15.82 -7.66 29.58
N CYS A 64 -15.70 -6.94 30.69
CA CYS A 64 -16.86 -6.38 31.35
C CYS A 64 -17.43 -5.22 30.52
N ARG A 65 -18.68 -4.83 30.86
CA ARG A 65 -19.41 -3.82 30.10
C ARG A 65 -18.74 -2.47 30.06
N LYS A 66 -17.91 -2.16 31.03
CA LYS A 66 -17.26 -0.87 31.11
C LYS A 66 -16.13 -0.71 30.10
N VAL A 67 -15.64 -1.82 29.58
CA VAL A 67 -14.54 -1.81 28.61
C VAL A 67 -15.09 -1.49 27.23
N ARG A 68 -14.53 -0.47 26.59
CA ARG A 68 -14.92 -0.08 25.23
C ARG A 68 -13.76 -0.25 24.28
N MET A 69 -14.06 -0.72 23.08
CA MET A 69 -13.04 -1.12 22.12
C MET A 69 -12.05 -0.01 21.79
N HIS A 70 -12.53 1.18 21.53
CA HIS A 70 -11.67 2.27 21.11
C HIS A 70 -11.31 3.25 22.22
N ASP A 71 -11.74 2.96 23.42
CA ASP A 71 -11.46 3.82 24.56
C ASP A 71 -10.56 3.06 25.53
N HIS A 72 -9.26 3.18 25.32
CA HIS A 72 -8.29 2.41 26.09
C HIS A 72 -8.25 2.81 27.55
N ASP A 73 -8.77 3.99 27.88
CA ASP A 73 -8.87 4.38 29.28
C ASP A 73 -9.84 3.50 30.08
N THR A 74 -10.76 2.85 29.39
CA THR A 74 -11.70 1.93 30.03
C THR A 74 -11.16 0.51 30.19
N TRP A 75 -9.98 0.25 29.63
CA TRP A 75 -9.43 -1.11 29.64
C TRP A 75 -8.82 -1.44 31.00
N ASP A 76 -9.16 -2.62 31.48
CA ASP A 76 -8.53 -3.15 32.69
C ASP A 76 -7.29 -3.95 32.29
N LYS A 77 -6.60 -4.44 33.31
CA LYS A 77 -5.37 -5.18 33.11
C LYS A 77 -5.58 -6.45 32.29
N ALA A 78 -6.68 -7.14 32.53
CA ALA A 78 -6.99 -8.38 31.82
C ALA A 78 -7.23 -8.10 30.34
N THR A 79 -7.89 -6.98 30.02
CA THR A 79 -8.13 -6.58 28.63
C THR A 79 -6.83 -6.28 27.92
N TRP A 80 -5.93 -5.53 28.56
CA TRP A 80 -4.62 -5.25 28.00
C TRP A 80 -3.83 -6.54 27.78
N HIS A 81 -3.92 -7.47 28.71
CA HIS A 81 -3.23 -8.74 28.57
C HIS A 81 -3.73 -9.50 27.33
N ARG A 82 -5.05 -9.55 27.15
CA ARG A 82 -5.63 -10.21 25.98
C ARG A 82 -5.23 -9.51 24.69
N TYR A 83 -5.11 -8.17 24.74
CA TYR A 83 -4.64 -7.42 23.58
C TYR A 83 -3.24 -7.84 23.19
N LEU A 84 -2.33 -7.88 24.15
CA LEU A 84 -0.95 -8.28 23.88
C LEU A 84 -0.85 -9.71 23.37
N GLU A 85 -1.67 -10.60 23.90
CA GLU A 85 -1.74 -11.97 23.39
C GLU A 85 -2.22 -12.00 21.95
N ALA A 86 -3.22 -11.17 21.64
CA ALA A 86 -3.73 -11.09 20.28
C ALA A 86 -2.67 -10.55 19.33
N VAL A 87 -1.91 -9.54 19.75
CA VAL A 87 -0.81 -9.01 18.95
C VAL A 87 0.18 -10.12 18.63
N ALA A 88 0.59 -10.86 19.64
CA ALA A 88 1.55 -11.94 19.44
C ALA A 88 1.03 -13.00 18.47
N ARG A 89 -0.26 -13.27 18.52
CA ARG A 89 -0.87 -14.28 17.65
C ARG A 89 -1.08 -13.79 16.23
N LEU A 90 -1.48 -12.53 16.06
CA LEU A 90 -1.86 -12.01 14.75
C LEU A 90 -0.70 -11.36 14.00
N GLU A 91 0.28 -10.84 14.71
CA GLU A 91 1.41 -10.16 14.09
C GLU A 91 2.08 -10.99 13.00
N PRO A 92 2.34 -12.29 13.22
CA PRO A 92 2.97 -13.09 12.16
C PRO A 92 2.19 -13.15 10.86
N ASP A 93 0.88 -12.93 10.91
CA ASP A 93 0.06 -12.95 9.69
C ASP A 93 0.13 -11.62 8.95
N TYR A 94 0.29 -10.52 9.66
CA TYR A 94 0.27 -9.19 9.07
C TYR A 94 1.65 -8.68 8.70
N MET A 95 2.65 -8.97 9.54
CA MET A 95 3.98 -8.37 9.39
C MET A 95 4.68 -8.67 8.07
N PRO A 96 4.58 -9.88 7.51
CA PRO A 96 5.23 -10.12 6.23
C PRO A 96 4.73 -9.21 5.13
N GLN A 97 3.41 -8.98 5.08
CA GLN A 97 2.83 -8.10 4.08
C GLN A 97 3.26 -6.66 4.31
N MET A 98 3.24 -6.22 5.57
CA MET A 98 3.63 -4.86 5.92
C MET A 98 5.10 -4.61 5.60
N ARG A 99 5.96 -5.57 5.90
CA ARG A 99 7.38 -5.45 5.59
C ARG A 99 7.63 -5.38 4.09
N ARG A 100 6.87 -6.15 3.31
CA ARG A 100 6.99 -6.10 1.86
C ARG A 100 6.62 -4.72 1.34
N LEU A 101 5.53 -4.16 1.83
CA LEU A 101 5.10 -2.83 1.42
C LEU A 101 6.15 -1.78 1.79
N LEU A 102 6.72 -1.88 3.00
CA LEU A 102 7.76 -0.95 3.42
C LEU A 102 9.00 -1.05 2.53
N ARG A 103 9.40 -2.26 2.19
CA ARG A 103 10.55 -2.44 1.29
C ARG A 103 10.28 -1.83 -0.08
N ASP A 104 9.06 -2.00 -0.60
CA ASP A 104 8.73 -1.44 -1.89
C ASP A 104 8.70 0.07 -1.84
N ILE A 105 8.15 0.64 -0.77
CA ILE A 105 8.14 2.09 -0.59
C ILE A 105 9.58 2.61 -0.56
N GLN A 106 10.43 1.98 0.23
CA GLN A 106 11.82 2.39 0.33
C GLN A 106 12.54 2.31 -1.01
N ARG A 107 12.27 1.26 -1.76
CA ARG A 107 12.87 1.11 -3.08
C ARG A 107 12.41 2.22 -4.02
N PHE A 108 11.13 2.51 -4.03
CA PHE A 108 10.61 3.59 -4.86
C PHE A 108 11.18 4.94 -4.45
N GLU A 109 11.29 5.18 -3.14
CA GLU A 109 11.86 6.41 -2.64
C GLU A 109 13.32 6.57 -3.06
N ARG A 110 14.08 5.49 -3.02
CA ARG A 110 15.46 5.53 -3.48
C ARG A 110 15.53 5.87 -4.97
N LEU A 111 14.63 5.30 -5.77
CA LEU A 111 14.61 5.61 -7.19
C LEU A 111 14.28 7.07 -7.43
N LEU A 112 13.40 7.67 -6.61
CA LEU A 112 13.06 9.07 -6.75
C LEU A 112 14.24 9.99 -6.41
N THR A 113 15.12 9.56 -5.53
CA THR A 113 16.24 10.39 -5.10
C THR A 113 17.45 10.29 -6.02
N LEU A 114 17.42 9.38 -7.00
CA LEU A 114 18.53 9.29 -7.93
C LEU A 114 18.59 10.55 -8.79
N PRO A 115 19.76 11.16 -8.88
CA PRO A 115 19.91 12.33 -9.76
C PRO A 115 19.64 11.94 -11.20
N ILE A 116 19.05 12.84 -11.95
CA ILE A 116 18.80 12.60 -13.36
C ILE A 116 20.12 12.32 -14.07
N ALA A 117 21.16 13.02 -13.69
CA ALA A 117 22.47 12.84 -14.31
C ALA A 117 23.05 11.47 -14.09
N SER A 118 22.64 10.80 -13.01
CA SER A 118 23.16 9.47 -12.71
C SER A 118 22.34 8.38 -13.40
N VAL A 119 21.24 8.76 -14.01
CA VAL A 119 20.49 7.80 -14.80
C VAL A 119 21.42 7.40 -15.95
N PRO A 120 21.70 6.13 -16.10
CA PRO A 120 22.63 5.70 -17.13
C PRO A 120 22.20 6.27 -18.45
N ALA A 121 23.05 7.06 -18.99
CA ALA A 121 22.82 7.58 -20.31
C ALA A 121 22.77 6.41 -21.28
N ALA A 122 23.38 5.44 -20.86
CA ALA A 122 23.36 4.22 -21.62
C ALA A 122 21.96 3.72 -21.78
#